data_40688eb03d408ef4826ca15c2bd6a894
#
_entry.id   40688eb03d408ef4826ca15c2bd6a894
#
_cell.length_a   1.000
_cell.length_b   1.000
_cell.length_c   1.000
_cell.angle_alpha   90.00
_cell.angle_beta   90.00
_cell.angle_gamma   90.00
#
_symmetry.space_group_name_H-M   'P 1'
#
loop_
_entity.id
_entity.type
_entity.pdbx_description
1 polymer ?
#
loop_
_entity_poly.entity_id
_entity_poly.type
_entity_poly.pdbx_seq_one_letter_code
_entity_poly.pdbx_strand_id
1 'polypeptide(L)'
;MSYNPKDHYFKKAKEQNFLARSVFKLEEIDQKLKIIHPHQKILDLGASPGSWSQYCSKKIGPQGRILGVDLSSIPLKLSNATFIQADLRDVNLEEIFLKNGFNGPFDVVLSDMAPKTTGIRVTDQTRSFELCEIALNVTQKFLKKDGHFVCKLFHSDEFAVLRDLMKKEFSRVEIVKPDSTRKISKEIFLIGIKKNSKENL
;
A
#
# COMPACT_ATOMS: atom_id res chain seq x y z
N MET A 1 -15.37 -16.26 20.62
CA MET A 1 -15.03 -14.92 21.16
C MET A 1 -15.65 -13.88 20.26
N SER A 2 -16.56 -13.06 20.77
CA SER A 2 -17.28 -12.07 20.00
C SER A 2 -16.32 -11.02 19.41
N TYR A 3 -16.51 -10.69 18.14
CA TYR A 3 -15.90 -9.55 17.49
C TYR A 3 -16.16 -8.29 18.32
N ASN A 4 -15.12 -7.70 18.91
CA ASN A 4 -15.23 -6.41 19.59
C ASN A 4 -14.76 -5.30 18.64
N PRO A 5 -15.66 -4.58 17.95
CA PRO A 5 -15.31 -3.51 17.03
C PRO A 5 -14.66 -2.31 17.72
N LYS A 6 -14.71 -2.26 19.05
CA LYS A 6 -14.15 -1.20 19.89
C LYS A 6 -12.76 -1.59 20.42
N ASP A 7 -11.91 -2.18 19.58
CA ASP A 7 -10.53 -2.43 19.97
C ASP A 7 -9.76 -1.10 20.18
N HIS A 8 -8.66 -1.18 20.90
CA HIS A 8 -7.83 -0.01 21.23
C HIS A 8 -7.46 0.84 20.00
N TYR A 9 -7.05 0.19 18.91
CA TYR A 9 -6.64 0.89 17.67
C TYR A 9 -7.82 1.56 16.95
N PHE A 10 -9.02 1.03 17.06
CA PHE A 10 -10.21 1.68 16.51
C PHE A 10 -10.51 2.99 17.25
N LYS A 11 -10.46 2.98 18.59
CA LYS A 11 -10.64 4.19 19.41
C LYS A 11 -9.54 5.21 19.10
N LYS A 12 -8.28 4.77 19.10
CA LYS A 12 -7.13 5.62 18.79
C LYS A 12 -7.24 6.26 17.41
N ALA A 13 -7.70 5.52 16.38
CA ALA A 13 -7.91 6.08 15.05
C ALA A 13 -8.95 7.21 15.07
N LYS A 14 -10.07 7.00 15.75
CA LYS A 14 -11.12 7.99 15.89
C LYS A 14 -10.65 9.25 16.65
N GLU A 15 -9.92 9.08 17.74
CA GLU A 15 -9.33 10.17 18.51
C GLU A 15 -8.35 11.01 17.70
N GLN A 16 -7.59 10.37 16.81
CA GLN A 16 -6.62 11.01 15.92
C GLN A 16 -7.21 11.45 14.56
N ASN A 17 -8.53 11.36 14.38
CA ASN A 17 -9.26 11.70 13.14
C ASN A 17 -8.78 10.92 11.91
N PHE A 18 -8.37 9.67 12.07
CA PHE A 18 -8.11 8.77 10.97
C PHE A 18 -9.36 7.99 10.57
N LEU A 19 -9.55 7.78 9.27
CA LEU A 19 -10.73 7.10 8.71
C LEU A 19 -10.77 5.60 9.02
N ALA A 20 -9.61 4.97 9.24
CA ALA A 20 -9.55 3.56 9.60
C ALA A 20 -8.33 3.24 10.48
N ARG A 21 -8.47 2.20 11.29
CA ARG A 21 -7.39 1.70 12.16
C ARG A 21 -6.19 1.14 11.40
N SER A 22 -6.35 0.82 10.11
CA SER A 22 -5.26 0.32 9.25
C SER A 22 -4.11 1.31 9.14
N VAL A 23 -4.33 2.59 9.42
CA VAL A 23 -3.28 3.62 9.46
C VAL A 23 -2.10 3.23 10.34
N PHE A 24 -2.36 2.60 11.48
CA PHE A 24 -1.30 2.22 12.43
C PHE A 24 -0.37 1.14 11.89
N LYS A 25 -0.83 0.32 10.95
CA LYS A 25 0.03 -0.65 10.26
C LYS A 25 1.12 0.07 9.44
N LEU A 26 0.73 1.10 8.66
CA LEU A 26 1.69 1.90 7.91
C LEU A 26 2.58 2.73 8.84
N GLU A 27 2.01 3.32 9.90
CA GLU A 27 2.77 4.09 10.88
C GLU A 27 3.90 3.25 11.51
N GLU A 28 3.61 2.02 11.94
CA GLU A 28 4.59 1.10 12.52
C GLU A 28 5.67 0.69 11.50
N ILE A 29 5.27 0.39 10.25
CA ILE A 29 6.20 0.09 9.15
C ILE A 29 7.13 1.27 8.92
N ASP A 30 6.58 2.49 8.81
CA ASP A 30 7.36 3.70 8.54
C ASP A 30 8.25 4.10 9.72
N GLN A 31 7.79 3.93 10.96
CA GLN A 31 8.63 4.15 12.15
C GLN A 31 9.85 3.25 12.17
N LYS A 32 9.69 1.99 11.74
CA LYS A 32 10.76 0.99 11.70
C LYS A 32 11.73 1.21 10.54
N LEU A 33 11.21 1.51 9.35
CA LEU A 33 12.00 1.46 8.11
C LEU A 33 12.31 2.84 7.52
N LYS A 34 11.62 3.89 7.99
CA LYS A 34 11.83 5.29 7.55
C LYS A 34 11.76 5.42 6.02
N ILE A 35 10.64 5.00 5.44
CA ILE A 35 10.45 4.98 3.99
C ILE A 35 9.67 6.16 3.45
N ILE A 36 8.96 6.91 4.32
CA ILE A 36 8.16 8.08 3.94
C ILE A 36 8.85 9.35 4.41
N HIS A 37 9.19 10.22 3.46
CA HIS A 37 9.94 11.46 3.68
C HIS A 37 9.20 12.68 3.12
N PRO A 38 9.54 13.90 3.56
CA PRO A 38 8.98 15.13 2.99
C PRO A 38 9.14 15.21 1.47
N HIS A 39 8.17 15.84 0.82
CA HIS A 39 8.14 16.16 -0.62
C HIS A 39 8.03 14.98 -1.59
N GLN A 40 7.86 13.76 -1.08
CA GLN A 40 7.72 12.57 -1.92
C GLN A 40 6.42 12.55 -2.72
N LYS A 41 6.47 11.85 -3.87
CA LYS A 41 5.29 11.40 -4.63
C LYS A 41 4.95 9.98 -4.23
N ILE A 42 3.74 9.76 -3.74
CA ILE A 42 3.27 8.46 -3.25
C ILE A 42 2.12 7.96 -4.11
N LEU A 43 2.16 6.68 -4.47
CA LEU A 43 1.06 5.95 -5.08
C LEU A 43 0.46 5.01 -4.04
N ASP A 44 -0.84 5.18 -3.73
CA ASP A 44 -1.58 4.39 -2.74
C ASP A 44 -2.62 3.51 -3.47
N LEU A 45 -2.35 2.21 -3.56
CA LEU A 45 -3.17 1.21 -4.23
C LEU A 45 -4.10 0.52 -3.24
N GLY A 46 -5.40 0.54 -3.52
CA GLY A 46 -6.42 0.14 -2.56
C GLY A 46 -6.59 1.21 -1.47
N ALA A 47 -6.61 2.47 -1.88
CA ALA A 47 -6.52 3.59 -0.97
C ALA A 47 -7.76 3.80 -0.09
N SER A 48 -8.94 3.22 -0.43
CA SER A 48 -10.17 3.38 0.35
C SER A 48 -10.02 2.79 1.77
N PRO A 49 -10.50 3.49 2.81
CA PRO A 49 -11.20 4.78 2.83
C PRO A 49 -10.29 6.02 2.84
N GLY A 50 -8.96 5.89 2.77
CA GLY A 50 -8.00 7.00 2.72
C GLY A 50 -7.12 7.14 3.95
N SER A 51 -7.14 6.19 4.88
CA SER A 51 -6.37 6.31 6.14
C SER A 51 -4.85 6.31 5.94
N TRP A 52 -4.35 5.53 4.99
CA TRP A 52 -2.93 5.53 4.64
C TRP A 52 -2.54 6.84 3.95
N SER A 53 -3.38 7.31 3.01
CA SER A 53 -3.19 8.61 2.38
C SER A 53 -3.23 9.77 3.40
N GLN A 54 -4.08 9.71 4.45
CA GLN A 54 -4.06 10.71 5.54
C GLN A 54 -2.71 10.74 6.28
N TYR A 55 -2.14 9.58 6.60
CA TYR A 55 -0.83 9.49 7.24
C TYR A 55 0.27 10.04 6.33
N CYS A 56 0.29 9.59 5.08
CA CYS A 56 1.26 10.04 4.09
C CYS A 56 1.19 11.55 3.87
N SER A 57 -0.01 12.12 3.74
CA SER A 57 -0.22 13.56 3.55
C SER A 57 0.45 14.41 4.63
N LYS A 58 0.31 13.97 5.90
CA LYS A 58 0.96 14.64 7.04
C LYS A 58 2.48 14.54 6.98
N LYS A 59 3.01 13.37 6.55
CA LYS A 59 4.45 13.09 6.53
C LYS A 59 5.18 13.80 5.38
N ILE A 60 4.61 13.78 4.18
CA ILE A 60 5.24 14.37 3.00
C ILE A 60 5.10 15.89 2.94
N GLY A 61 4.15 16.45 3.70
CA GLY A 61 3.88 17.88 3.73
C GLY A 61 3.26 18.45 2.45
N PRO A 62 3.06 19.78 2.36
CA PRO A 62 2.28 20.40 1.31
C PRO A 62 2.92 20.33 -0.09
N GLN A 63 4.23 20.13 -0.18
CA GLN A 63 4.95 20.00 -1.46
C GLN A 63 5.01 18.56 -1.97
N GLY A 64 4.70 17.57 -1.14
CA GLY A 64 4.55 16.20 -1.57
C GLY A 64 3.21 15.98 -2.27
N ARG A 65 3.07 14.87 -2.98
CA ARG A 65 1.85 14.55 -3.73
C ARG A 65 1.47 13.08 -3.56
N ILE A 66 0.16 12.82 -3.45
CA ILE A 66 -0.38 11.47 -3.36
C ILE A 66 -1.34 11.24 -4.52
N LEU A 67 -1.24 10.08 -5.14
CA LEU A 67 -2.26 9.53 -6.01
C LEU A 67 -2.81 8.27 -5.35
N GLY A 68 -4.08 8.32 -4.93
CA GLY A 68 -4.79 7.16 -4.39
C GLY A 68 -5.69 6.54 -5.46
N VAL A 69 -5.62 5.23 -5.61
CA VAL A 69 -6.41 4.46 -6.57
C VAL A 69 -7.18 3.38 -5.83
N ASP A 70 -8.49 3.29 -6.08
CA ASP A 70 -9.36 2.25 -5.52
C ASP A 70 -10.53 1.94 -6.46
N LEU A 71 -11.10 0.74 -6.32
CA LEU A 71 -12.36 0.37 -6.99
C LEU A 71 -13.55 1.17 -6.47
N SER A 72 -13.47 1.64 -5.23
CA SER A 72 -14.49 2.46 -4.57
C SER A 72 -14.12 3.93 -4.63
N SER A 73 -15.12 4.80 -4.70
CA SER A 73 -14.89 6.24 -4.56
C SER A 73 -14.37 6.57 -3.16
N ILE A 74 -13.44 7.51 -3.10
CA ILE A 74 -12.82 7.99 -1.85
C ILE A 74 -13.25 9.44 -1.63
N PRO A 75 -14.17 9.70 -0.70
CA PRO A 75 -14.69 11.06 -0.46
C PRO A 75 -13.73 11.96 0.32
N LEU A 76 -12.56 11.44 0.71
CA LEU A 76 -11.53 12.19 1.43
C LEU A 76 -10.96 13.33 0.58
N LYS A 77 -10.84 14.51 1.17
CA LYS A 77 -10.20 15.68 0.55
C LYS A 77 -8.93 16.01 1.30
N LEU A 78 -7.81 16.00 0.62
CA LEU A 78 -6.50 16.43 1.11
C LEU A 78 -5.90 17.37 0.07
N SER A 79 -5.25 18.45 0.50
CA SER A 79 -4.69 19.48 -0.39
C SER A 79 -3.58 18.97 -1.31
N ASN A 80 -2.92 17.90 -0.92
CA ASN A 80 -1.79 17.29 -1.64
C ASN A 80 -2.11 15.88 -2.17
N ALA A 81 -3.38 15.48 -2.25
CA ALA A 81 -3.78 14.18 -2.75
C ALA A 81 -4.87 14.28 -3.83
N THR A 82 -4.75 13.41 -4.83
CA THR A 82 -5.78 13.14 -5.84
C THR A 82 -6.23 11.70 -5.70
N PHE A 83 -7.53 11.46 -5.73
CA PHE A 83 -8.11 10.13 -5.66
C PHE A 83 -8.84 9.81 -6.95
N ILE A 84 -8.59 8.61 -7.49
CA ILE A 84 -9.26 8.11 -8.68
C ILE A 84 -9.93 6.77 -8.39
N GLN A 85 -11.14 6.62 -8.92
CA GLN A 85 -11.84 5.35 -8.91
C GLN A 85 -11.50 4.59 -10.19
N ALA A 86 -10.74 3.51 -10.08
CA ALA A 86 -10.31 2.70 -11.22
C ALA A 86 -9.98 1.27 -10.81
N ASP A 87 -10.12 0.33 -11.76
CA ASP A 87 -9.60 -1.01 -11.62
C ASP A 87 -8.17 -1.06 -12.18
N LEU A 88 -7.23 -1.46 -11.36
CA LEU A 88 -5.81 -1.53 -11.75
C LEU A 88 -5.52 -2.59 -12.83
N ARG A 89 -6.47 -3.49 -13.09
CA ARG A 89 -6.34 -4.55 -14.10
C ARG A 89 -6.72 -4.10 -15.51
N ASP A 90 -7.67 -3.17 -15.62
CA ASP A 90 -8.38 -2.89 -16.86
C ASP A 90 -8.00 -1.55 -17.50
N VAL A 91 -7.10 -0.78 -16.87
CA VAL A 91 -6.88 0.62 -17.24
C VAL A 91 -5.50 0.89 -17.80
N ASN A 92 -5.44 1.82 -18.76
CA ASN A 92 -4.20 2.47 -19.12
C ASN A 92 -3.79 3.44 -18.01
N LEU A 93 -3.15 2.90 -16.98
CA LEU A 93 -2.76 3.65 -15.78
C LEU A 93 -1.89 4.86 -16.12
N GLU A 94 -1.04 4.76 -17.13
CA GLU A 94 -0.16 5.85 -17.53
C GLU A 94 -0.97 7.07 -18.01
N GLU A 95 -1.95 6.84 -18.85
CA GLU A 95 -2.83 7.91 -19.35
C GLU A 95 -3.64 8.52 -18.21
N ILE A 96 -4.17 7.68 -17.30
CA ILE A 96 -4.92 8.14 -16.13
C ILE A 96 -4.04 8.97 -15.21
N PHE A 97 -2.81 8.54 -14.93
CA PHE A 97 -1.89 9.28 -14.09
C PHE A 97 -1.54 10.64 -14.71
N LEU A 98 -1.27 10.66 -16.01
CA LEU A 98 -1.01 11.89 -16.76
C LEU A 98 -2.20 12.86 -16.73
N LYS A 99 -3.41 12.39 -16.99
CA LYS A 99 -4.64 13.21 -16.95
C LYS A 99 -4.87 13.83 -15.57
N ASN A 100 -4.41 13.17 -14.51
CA ASN A 100 -4.50 13.65 -13.13
C ASN A 100 -3.26 14.44 -12.68
N GLY A 101 -2.37 14.81 -13.61
CA GLY A 101 -1.20 15.64 -13.35
C GLY A 101 -0.04 14.89 -12.68
N PHE A 102 0.00 13.55 -12.79
CA PHE A 102 1.12 12.72 -12.34
C PHE A 102 1.92 12.23 -13.54
N ASN A 103 2.93 12.97 -13.88
CA ASN A 103 3.96 12.59 -14.85
C ASN A 103 5.21 12.12 -14.10
N GLY A 104 5.81 11.05 -14.59
CA GLY A 104 7.03 10.48 -14.00
C GLY A 104 6.79 9.59 -12.78
N PRO A 105 7.86 8.96 -12.29
CA PRO A 105 7.76 7.90 -11.31
C PRO A 105 7.43 8.41 -9.90
N PHE A 106 6.96 7.46 -9.07
CA PHE A 106 6.68 7.66 -7.65
C PHE A 106 7.91 7.30 -6.80
N ASP A 107 8.02 7.92 -5.63
CA ASP A 107 9.05 7.64 -4.63
C ASP A 107 8.69 6.41 -3.80
N VAL A 108 7.40 6.23 -3.51
CA VAL A 108 6.87 5.12 -2.74
C VAL A 108 5.58 4.62 -3.39
N VAL A 109 5.44 3.30 -3.47
CA VAL A 109 4.18 2.62 -3.82
C VAL A 109 3.72 1.85 -2.60
N LEU A 110 2.47 2.06 -2.21
CA LEU A 110 1.80 1.41 -1.08
C LEU A 110 0.66 0.55 -1.60
N SER A 111 0.45 -0.62 -0.99
CA SER A 111 -0.69 -1.49 -1.29
C SER A 111 -1.25 -2.12 -0.02
N ASP A 112 -2.42 -1.63 0.43
CA ASP A 112 -3.23 -2.28 1.46
C ASP A 112 -4.43 -3.03 0.84
N MET A 113 -4.34 -3.39 -0.45
CA MET A 113 -5.40 -4.13 -1.14
C MET A 113 -5.71 -5.45 -0.44
N ALA A 114 -6.99 -5.77 -0.35
CA ALA A 114 -7.48 -7.05 0.17
C ALA A 114 -8.61 -7.59 -0.70
N PRO A 115 -8.68 -8.89 -0.92
CA PRO A 115 -9.81 -9.48 -1.60
C PRO A 115 -11.07 -9.41 -0.74
N LYS A 116 -12.25 -9.44 -1.37
CA LYS A 116 -13.48 -9.78 -0.65
C LYS A 116 -13.35 -11.22 -0.18
N THR A 117 -13.27 -11.39 1.15
CA THR A 117 -13.06 -12.72 1.74
C THR A 117 -14.29 -13.61 1.57
N THR A 118 -14.06 -14.85 1.16
CA THR A 118 -15.10 -15.88 1.02
C THR A 118 -15.26 -16.72 2.29
N GLY A 119 -14.28 -16.63 3.21
CA GLY A 119 -14.13 -17.52 4.36
C GLY A 119 -13.40 -18.83 4.02
N ILE A 120 -13.18 -19.13 2.74
CA ILE A 120 -12.41 -20.30 2.29
C ILE A 120 -10.92 -19.86 2.22
N ARG A 121 -10.13 -20.42 3.12
CA ARG A 121 -8.72 -19.97 3.34
C ARG A 121 -7.90 -19.95 2.06
N VAL A 122 -7.90 -21.04 1.29
CA VAL A 122 -7.08 -21.17 0.08
C VAL A 122 -7.51 -20.12 -0.94
N THR A 123 -8.80 -19.98 -1.20
CA THR A 123 -9.34 -18.99 -2.14
C THR A 123 -8.94 -17.56 -1.76
N ASP A 124 -9.05 -17.22 -0.47
CA ASP A 124 -8.74 -15.88 0.02
C ASP A 124 -7.23 -15.60 -0.06
N GLN A 125 -6.39 -16.61 0.16
CA GLN A 125 -4.94 -16.52 0.02
C GLN A 125 -4.52 -16.32 -1.44
N THR A 126 -5.02 -17.13 -2.37
CA THR A 126 -4.74 -16.99 -3.82
C THR A 126 -5.15 -15.61 -4.34
N ARG A 127 -6.37 -15.15 -4.00
CA ARG A 127 -6.82 -13.80 -4.38
C ARG A 127 -5.95 -12.69 -3.79
N SER A 128 -5.47 -12.88 -2.56
CA SER A 128 -4.55 -11.92 -1.94
C SER A 128 -3.21 -11.88 -2.68
N PHE A 129 -2.71 -13.02 -3.12
CA PHE A 129 -1.48 -13.11 -3.91
C PHE A 129 -1.64 -12.43 -5.29
N GLU A 130 -2.75 -12.68 -6.00
CA GLU A 130 -3.06 -12.01 -7.27
C GLU A 130 -3.04 -10.47 -7.14
N LEU A 131 -3.60 -9.93 -6.04
CA LEU A 131 -3.54 -8.49 -5.78
C LEU A 131 -2.12 -7.99 -5.54
N CYS A 132 -1.27 -8.81 -4.92
CA CYS A 132 0.14 -8.48 -4.73
C CYS A 132 0.90 -8.48 -6.06
N GLU A 133 0.61 -9.40 -6.98
CA GLU A 133 1.20 -9.43 -8.32
C GLU A 133 0.81 -8.17 -9.11
N ILE A 134 -0.46 -7.77 -9.07
CA ILE A 134 -0.92 -6.52 -9.67
C ILE A 134 -0.15 -5.32 -9.10
N ALA A 135 -0.03 -5.23 -7.77
CA ALA A 135 0.71 -4.16 -7.11
C ALA A 135 2.20 -4.16 -7.48
N LEU A 136 2.82 -5.34 -7.60
CA LEU A 136 4.22 -5.46 -8.02
C LEU A 136 4.42 -5.02 -9.48
N ASN A 137 3.53 -5.40 -10.39
CA ASN A 137 3.56 -4.99 -11.80
C ASN A 137 3.44 -3.46 -11.94
N VAL A 138 2.53 -2.84 -11.19
CA VAL A 138 2.41 -1.37 -11.11
C VAL A 138 3.70 -0.76 -10.59
N THR A 139 4.28 -1.37 -9.55
CA THR A 139 5.54 -0.92 -8.94
C THR A 139 6.72 -1.01 -9.90
N GLN A 140 6.83 -2.08 -10.66
CA GLN A 140 7.87 -2.23 -11.68
C GLN A 140 7.81 -1.12 -12.73
N LYS A 141 6.60 -0.70 -13.12
CA LYS A 141 6.39 0.33 -14.14
C LYS A 141 6.57 1.75 -13.60
N PHE A 142 6.06 2.04 -12.41
CA PHE A 142 5.88 3.42 -11.93
C PHE A 142 6.73 3.81 -10.73
N LEU A 143 7.42 2.89 -10.06
CA LEU A 143 8.34 3.23 -8.96
C LEU A 143 9.70 3.63 -9.50
N LYS A 144 10.26 4.73 -9.02
CA LYS A 144 11.62 5.15 -9.38
C LYS A 144 12.71 4.20 -8.86
N LYS A 145 13.91 4.31 -9.40
CA LYS A 145 15.12 3.77 -8.77
C LYS A 145 15.23 4.28 -7.32
N ASP A 146 15.74 3.46 -6.43
CA ASP A 146 15.86 3.73 -4.99
C ASP A 146 14.53 4.01 -4.26
N GLY A 147 13.39 3.86 -4.93
CA GLY A 147 12.07 3.96 -4.34
C GLY A 147 11.71 2.74 -3.48
N HIS A 148 10.61 2.86 -2.72
CA HIS A 148 10.18 1.83 -1.78
C HIS A 148 8.78 1.29 -2.13
N PHE A 149 8.56 0.01 -1.82
CA PHE A 149 7.28 -0.64 -2.05
C PHE A 149 6.79 -1.35 -0.79
N VAL A 150 5.54 -1.12 -0.41
CA VAL A 150 4.86 -1.82 0.70
C VAL A 150 3.69 -2.61 0.14
N CYS A 151 3.65 -3.90 0.42
CA CYS A 151 2.58 -4.77 -0.05
C CYS A 151 2.03 -5.64 1.09
N LYS A 152 0.70 -5.60 1.28
CA LYS A 152 0.01 -6.51 2.20
C LYS A 152 -0.26 -7.85 1.51
N LEU A 153 0.02 -8.94 2.22
CA LEU A 153 -0.28 -10.30 1.80
C LEU A 153 -0.95 -11.09 2.94
N PHE A 154 -1.87 -11.98 2.62
CA PHE A 154 -2.28 -13.03 3.56
C PHE A 154 -1.22 -14.13 3.54
N HIS A 155 -0.68 -14.46 4.71
CA HIS A 155 0.36 -15.47 4.84
C HIS A 155 -0.11 -16.82 4.26
N SER A 156 0.60 -17.29 3.25
CA SER A 156 0.31 -18.48 2.45
C SER A 156 1.61 -19.09 1.92
N ASP A 157 1.52 -20.20 1.21
CA ASP A 157 2.68 -20.84 0.59
C ASP A 157 3.27 -19.98 -0.54
N GLU A 158 2.44 -19.17 -1.22
CA GLU A 158 2.84 -18.22 -2.27
C GLU A 158 3.67 -17.03 -1.74
N PHE A 159 3.71 -16.86 -0.41
CA PHE A 159 4.57 -15.84 0.23
C PHE A 159 6.03 -15.92 -0.23
N ALA A 160 6.58 -17.14 -0.34
CA ALA A 160 7.96 -17.34 -0.78
C ALA A 160 8.16 -16.87 -2.23
N VAL A 161 7.19 -17.13 -3.09
CA VAL A 161 7.21 -16.71 -4.50
C VAL A 161 7.25 -15.19 -4.60
N LEU A 162 6.33 -14.50 -3.95
CA LEU A 162 6.30 -13.02 -3.97
C LEU A 162 7.58 -12.42 -3.39
N ARG A 163 8.06 -12.94 -2.26
CA ARG A 163 9.31 -12.49 -1.65
C ARG A 163 10.50 -12.62 -2.61
N ASP A 164 10.60 -13.75 -3.32
CA ASP A 164 11.72 -14.02 -4.21
C ASP A 164 11.62 -13.19 -5.51
N LEU A 165 10.41 -12.88 -5.99
CA LEU A 165 10.19 -11.87 -7.05
C LEU A 165 10.64 -10.49 -6.58
N MET A 166 10.26 -10.07 -5.38
CA MET A 166 10.66 -8.77 -4.83
C MET A 166 12.18 -8.67 -4.60
N LYS A 167 12.86 -9.76 -4.22
CA LYS A 167 14.33 -9.77 -4.07
C LYS A 167 15.08 -9.51 -5.37
N LYS A 168 14.49 -9.79 -6.53
CA LYS A 168 15.09 -9.45 -7.83
C LYS A 168 14.98 -7.96 -8.13
N GLU A 169 13.93 -7.31 -7.63
CA GLU A 169 13.60 -5.92 -7.92
C GLU A 169 14.16 -4.92 -6.90
N PHE A 170 14.46 -5.37 -5.67
CA PHE A 170 14.83 -4.49 -4.56
C PHE A 170 16.15 -4.93 -3.92
N SER A 171 16.94 -3.97 -3.46
CA SER A 171 18.20 -4.23 -2.77
C SER A 171 18.02 -5.00 -1.46
N ARG A 172 16.85 -4.85 -0.81
CA ARG A 172 16.47 -5.55 0.41
C ARG A 172 14.96 -5.73 0.48
N VAL A 173 14.53 -6.88 0.99
CA VAL A 173 13.12 -7.17 1.27
C VAL A 173 12.96 -7.45 2.75
N GLU A 174 12.12 -6.67 3.41
CA GLU A 174 11.76 -6.82 4.81
C GLU A 174 10.38 -7.43 4.95
N ILE A 175 10.18 -8.17 6.04
CA ILE A 175 8.90 -8.74 6.42
C ILE A 175 8.48 -8.10 7.74
N VAL A 176 7.30 -7.49 7.75
CA VAL A 176 6.78 -6.85 8.96
C VAL A 176 5.37 -7.37 9.23
N LYS A 177 5.13 -7.77 10.48
CA LYS A 177 3.79 -7.97 11.02
C LYS A 177 3.55 -6.91 12.08
N PRO A 178 2.83 -5.82 11.75
CA PRO A 178 2.57 -4.75 12.71
C PRO A 178 1.81 -5.25 13.95
N ASP A 179 2.10 -4.69 15.12
CA ASP A 179 1.41 -5.02 16.37
C ASP A 179 -0.08 -4.62 16.31
N SER A 180 -0.39 -3.58 15.54
CA SER A 180 -1.76 -3.17 15.22
C SER A 180 -2.54 -4.17 14.38
N THR A 181 -1.90 -5.21 13.83
CA THR A 181 -2.59 -6.30 13.16
C THR A 181 -3.37 -7.15 14.17
N ARG A 182 -4.65 -7.44 13.90
CA ARG A 182 -5.45 -8.28 14.79
C ARG A 182 -4.79 -9.64 14.98
N LYS A 183 -4.82 -10.19 16.21
CA LYS A 183 -4.22 -11.50 16.53
C LYS A 183 -4.72 -12.65 15.65
N ILE A 184 -5.99 -12.60 15.24
CA ILE A 184 -6.62 -13.60 14.36
C ILE A 184 -6.28 -13.38 12.88
N SER A 185 -5.77 -12.21 12.50
CA SER A 185 -5.42 -11.89 11.12
C SER A 185 -4.11 -12.56 10.71
N LYS A 186 -4.10 -13.09 9.50
CA LYS A 186 -2.91 -13.66 8.85
C LYS A 186 -2.20 -12.66 7.96
N GLU A 187 -2.54 -11.40 8.07
CA GLU A 187 -1.89 -10.33 7.29
C GLU A 187 -0.43 -10.17 7.70
N ILE A 188 0.42 -10.08 6.72
CA ILE A 188 1.82 -9.69 6.82
C ILE A 188 2.11 -8.66 5.73
N PHE A 189 3.17 -7.91 5.90
CA PHE A 189 3.63 -6.94 4.91
C PHE A 189 5.01 -7.33 4.40
N LEU A 190 5.17 -7.31 3.08
CA LEU A 190 6.45 -7.36 2.39
C LEU A 190 6.83 -5.95 1.98
N ILE A 191 8.05 -5.54 2.34
CA ILE A 191 8.55 -4.20 2.05
C ILE A 191 9.82 -4.31 1.21
N GLY A 192 9.73 -3.85 -0.03
CA GLY A 192 10.87 -3.67 -0.92
C GLY A 192 11.58 -2.35 -0.63
N ILE A 193 12.83 -2.42 -0.27
CA ILE A 193 13.67 -1.25 0.05
C ILE A 193 14.64 -1.01 -1.10
N LYS A 194 14.62 0.21 -1.64
CA LYS A 194 15.46 0.69 -2.73
C LYS A 194 15.35 -0.20 -3.97
N LYS A 195 14.45 0.18 -4.87
CA LYS A 195 14.31 -0.49 -6.17
C LYS A 195 15.63 -0.43 -6.95
N ASN A 196 16.06 -1.56 -7.47
CA ASN A 196 17.25 -1.66 -8.30
C ASN A 196 17.09 -0.84 -9.59
N SER A 197 18.20 -0.45 -10.21
CA SER A 197 18.19 0.03 -11.59
C SER A 197 17.76 -1.13 -12.48
N LYS A 198 16.90 -0.88 -13.48
CA LYS A 198 16.83 -1.82 -14.60
C LYS A 198 18.21 -1.75 -15.27
N GLU A 199 18.99 -2.82 -15.18
CA GLU A 199 20.08 -3.00 -16.12
C GLU A 199 19.42 -3.12 -17.49
N ASN A 200 19.78 -2.21 -18.39
CA ASN A 200 19.41 -2.36 -19.80
C ASN A 200 20.15 -3.61 -20.31
N LEU A 201 19.43 -4.73 -20.38
CA LEU A 201 19.83 -5.92 -21.12
C LEU A 201 19.59 -5.67 -22.60
#